data_663006ec84b6bedf3f040f5a8e2126f6
#
_entry.id   663006ec84b6bedf3f040f5a8e2126f6
#
_cell.length_a   1.000
_cell.length_b   1.000
_cell.length_c   1.000
_cell.angle_alpha   90.00
_cell.angle_beta   90.00
_cell.angle_gamma   90.00
#
_symmetry.space_group_name_H-M   'P 1'
#
loop_
_entity.id
_entity.type
_entity.pdbx_description
1 polymer ?
#
loop_
_entity_poly.entity_id
_entity_poly.type
_entity_poly.pdbx_seq_one_letter_code
_entity_poly.pdbx_strand_id
1 'polypeptide(L)'
;VDLAVSTKDTADYTVICTATITKDADIFVEDIIRDRIEAPNLIPILQSVYNKYQPSFIGIEKTGYQLAMVQLARREGLPVKELRADRDKVARAYPLSAKMEAGKIYFPRQKVWYANLERELLQFPASEHDDQVDALAYIVTQVANRKEYRAY
;
A
#
# COMPACT_ATOMS: atom_id res chain seq x y z
N VAL A 1 2.40 -2.24 -1.33
CA VAL A 1 3.31 -2.58 -0.22
C VAL A 1 4.35 -1.49 -0.13
N ASP A 2 4.46 -0.88 1.01
CA ASP A 2 5.54 0.02 1.41
C ASP A 2 6.49 -0.74 2.34
N LEU A 3 7.78 -0.81 1.98
CA LEU A 3 8.75 -1.64 2.70
C LEU A 3 9.71 -0.76 3.52
N ALA A 4 9.77 -1.00 4.82
CA ALA A 4 10.81 -0.40 5.66
C ALA A 4 12.21 -0.92 5.28
N VAL A 5 13.20 -0.04 5.34
CA VAL A 5 14.61 -0.37 5.05
C VAL A 5 15.30 -1.06 6.23
N SER A 6 14.76 -0.92 7.43
CA SER A 6 15.33 -1.41 8.68
C SER A 6 14.25 -1.87 9.65
N THR A 7 14.60 -2.79 10.55
CA THR A 7 13.71 -3.29 11.62
C THR A 7 14.08 -2.74 13.00
N LYS A 8 14.96 -1.73 13.08
CA LYS A 8 15.33 -1.07 14.34
C LYS A 8 14.11 -0.36 14.95
N ASP A 9 14.09 -0.20 16.28
CA ASP A 9 12.98 0.41 17.01
C ASP A 9 12.62 1.83 16.58
N THR A 10 13.55 2.55 15.95
CA THR A 10 13.37 3.90 15.39
C THR A 10 13.07 3.89 13.89
N ALA A 11 12.96 2.73 13.24
CA ALA A 11 12.72 2.62 11.81
C ALA A 11 11.22 2.68 11.48
N ASP A 12 10.94 3.05 10.23
CA ASP A 12 9.61 3.00 9.65
C ASP A 12 9.06 1.56 9.62
N TYR A 13 7.77 1.45 9.43
CA TYR A 13 7.09 0.16 9.37
C TYR A 13 6.97 -0.32 7.92
N THR A 14 7.04 -1.64 7.74
CA THR A 14 6.54 -2.25 6.50
C THR A 14 5.02 -2.26 6.55
N VAL A 15 4.38 -1.71 5.53
CA VAL A 15 2.93 -1.69 5.39
C VAL A 15 2.48 -2.46 4.16
N ILE A 16 1.57 -3.42 4.37
CA ILE A 16 0.89 -4.14 3.31
C ILE A 16 -0.59 -3.75 3.37
N CYS A 17 -1.01 -2.89 2.46
CA CYS A 17 -2.40 -2.46 2.34
C CYS A 17 -3.07 -3.27 1.22
N THR A 18 -4.16 -3.97 1.54
CA THR A 18 -4.96 -4.74 0.58
C THR A 18 -6.28 -4.03 0.33
N ALA A 19 -6.64 -3.84 -0.92
CA ALA A 19 -7.90 -3.19 -1.29
C ALA A 19 -8.54 -3.79 -2.53
N THR A 20 -9.86 -3.78 -2.55
CA THR A 20 -10.69 -4.08 -3.74
C THR A 20 -11.07 -2.78 -4.44
N ILE A 21 -10.90 -2.74 -5.77
CA ILE A 21 -11.24 -1.59 -6.60
C ILE A 21 -12.40 -1.97 -7.51
N THR A 22 -13.51 -1.26 -7.38
CA THR A 22 -14.71 -1.48 -8.20
C THR A 22 -14.56 -0.92 -9.62
N LYS A 23 -15.55 -1.20 -10.48
CA LYS A 23 -15.64 -0.65 -11.84
C LYS A 23 -15.80 0.89 -11.84
N ASP A 24 -16.44 1.42 -10.81
CA ASP A 24 -16.68 2.85 -10.62
C ASP A 24 -15.54 3.57 -9.91
N ALA A 25 -14.41 2.84 -9.74
CA ALA A 25 -13.20 3.34 -9.08
C ALA A 25 -13.39 3.67 -7.58
N ASP A 26 -14.38 3.06 -6.93
CA ASP A 26 -14.46 3.03 -5.47
C ASP A 26 -13.42 2.07 -4.91
N ILE A 27 -12.86 2.39 -3.77
CA ILE A 27 -11.80 1.64 -3.11
C ILE A 27 -12.30 1.12 -1.77
N PHE A 28 -12.33 -0.20 -1.60
CA PHE A 28 -12.62 -0.86 -0.34
C PHE A 28 -11.32 -1.38 0.26
N VAL A 29 -10.90 -0.80 1.37
CA VAL A 29 -9.70 -1.28 2.10
C VAL A 29 -10.09 -2.51 2.89
N GLU A 30 -9.53 -3.66 2.51
CA GLU A 30 -9.86 -4.97 3.10
C GLU A 30 -9.05 -5.27 4.35
N ASP A 31 -7.74 -4.94 4.28
CA ASP A 31 -6.81 -5.25 5.36
C ASP A 31 -5.56 -4.37 5.30
N ILE A 32 -4.99 -4.12 6.49
CA ILE A 32 -3.69 -3.47 6.64
C ILE A 32 -2.85 -4.29 7.62
N ILE A 33 -1.69 -4.73 7.16
CA ILE A 33 -0.62 -5.25 8.00
C ILE A 33 0.41 -4.14 8.13
N ARG A 34 0.71 -3.74 9.36
CA ARG A 34 1.73 -2.74 9.69
C ARG A 34 2.63 -3.31 10.76
N ASP A 35 3.84 -3.66 10.40
CA ASP A 35 4.79 -4.30 11.32
C ASP A 35 6.24 -4.06 10.89
N ARG A 36 7.19 -4.31 11.77
CA ARG A 36 8.63 -4.36 11.46
C ARG A 36 9.00 -5.74 10.96
N ILE A 37 8.77 -5.96 9.65
CA ILE A 37 8.94 -7.26 9.01
C ILE A 37 10.39 -7.42 8.57
N GLU A 38 11.07 -8.44 9.09
CA GLU A 38 12.39 -8.82 8.61
C GLU A 38 12.33 -9.40 7.19
N ALA A 39 13.35 -9.14 6.38
CA ALA A 39 13.40 -9.55 4.98
C ALA A 39 13.07 -11.04 4.72
N PRO A 40 13.54 -12.02 5.53
CA PRO A 40 13.18 -13.42 5.33
C PRO A 40 11.70 -13.74 5.53
N ASN A 41 11.00 -12.93 6.34
CA ASN A 41 9.60 -13.13 6.68
C ASN A 41 8.63 -12.46 5.68
N LEU A 42 9.13 -11.54 4.85
CA LEU A 42 8.28 -10.77 3.93
C LEU A 42 7.59 -11.67 2.90
N ILE A 43 8.32 -12.58 2.26
CA ILE A 43 7.77 -13.44 1.21
C ILE A 43 6.68 -14.37 1.76
N PRO A 44 6.88 -15.10 2.87
CA PRO A 44 5.81 -15.88 3.50
C PRO A 44 4.55 -15.07 3.83
N ILE A 45 4.71 -13.82 4.31
CA ILE A 45 3.58 -12.92 4.59
C ILE A 45 2.86 -12.54 3.29
N LEU A 46 3.59 -12.17 2.24
CA LEU A 46 2.99 -11.85 0.94
C LEU A 46 2.26 -13.05 0.32
N GLN A 47 2.78 -14.27 0.47
CA GLN A 47 2.11 -15.50 0.05
C GLN A 47 0.82 -15.72 0.83
N SER A 48 0.81 -15.48 2.15
CA SER A 48 -0.40 -15.57 2.98
C SER A 48 -1.47 -14.56 2.53
N VAL A 49 -1.07 -13.31 2.27
CA VAL A 49 -1.97 -12.27 1.74
C VAL A 49 -2.50 -12.65 0.36
N TYR A 50 -1.63 -13.16 -0.52
CA TYR A 50 -2.02 -13.63 -1.85
C TYR A 50 -3.03 -14.77 -1.77
N ASN A 51 -2.79 -15.77 -0.95
CA ASN A 51 -3.70 -16.91 -0.77
C ASN A 51 -5.07 -16.49 -0.23
N LYS A 52 -5.10 -15.50 0.66
CA LYS A 52 -6.33 -15.02 1.29
C LYS A 52 -7.16 -14.12 0.36
N TYR A 53 -6.54 -13.20 -0.35
CA TYR A 53 -7.25 -12.15 -1.09
C TYR A 53 -7.19 -12.31 -2.61
N GLN A 54 -6.32 -13.16 -3.14
CA GLN A 54 -6.11 -13.40 -4.57
C GLN A 54 -6.02 -12.09 -5.40
N PRO A 55 -5.14 -11.14 -5.01
CA PRO A 55 -5.04 -9.87 -5.70
C PRO A 55 -4.55 -10.05 -7.14
N SER A 56 -5.02 -9.20 -8.04
CA SER A 56 -4.57 -9.19 -9.45
C SER A 56 -3.08 -8.87 -9.57
N PHE A 57 -2.52 -8.11 -8.64
CA PHE A 57 -1.09 -7.84 -8.51
C PHE A 57 -0.76 -7.33 -7.10
N ILE A 58 0.52 -7.45 -6.74
CA ILE A 58 1.12 -6.89 -5.54
C ILE A 58 2.05 -5.77 -5.97
N GLY A 59 1.69 -4.51 -5.68
CA GLY A 59 2.53 -3.36 -5.98
C GLY A 59 3.61 -3.18 -4.92
N ILE A 60 4.88 -3.14 -5.31
CA ILE A 60 6.02 -2.86 -4.45
C ILE A 60 6.80 -1.68 -5.04
N GLU A 61 7.14 -0.68 -4.22
CA GLU A 61 7.91 0.47 -4.66
C GLU A 61 9.29 0.06 -5.16
N LYS A 62 9.74 0.67 -6.27
CA LYS A 62 11.05 0.40 -6.86
C LYS A 62 12.10 1.34 -6.28
N THR A 63 12.66 0.97 -5.15
CA THR A 63 13.84 1.65 -4.58
C THR A 63 14.88 0.62 -4.16
N GLY A 64 16.16 0.91 -4.34
CA GLY A 64 17.33 0.14 -3.88
C GLY A 64 17.10 -1.31 -3.44
N TYR A 65 17.06 -1.54 -2.15
CA TYR A 65 16.84 -2.84 -1.50
C TYR A 65 15.52 -3.53 -1.93
N GLN A 66 14.47 -2.78 -2.21
CA GLN A 66 13.15 -3.32 -2.56
C GLN A 66 13.17 -4.07 -3.91
N LEU A 67 14.12 -3.75 -4.80
CA LEU A 67 14.28 -4.46 -6.07
C LEU A 67 14.61 -5.95 -5.85
N ALA A 68 15.44 -6.27 -4.86
CA ALA A 68 15.75 -7.66 -4.53
C ALA A 68 14.50 -8.40 -4.03
N MET A 69 13.65 -7.74 -3.22
CA MET A 69 12.39 -8.30 -2.75
C MET A 69 11.39 -8.53 -3.89
N VAL A 70 11.31 -7.61 -4.86
CA VAL A 70 10.51 -7.79 -6.08
C VAL A 70 10.95 -9.03 -6.86
N GLN A 71 12.25 -9.20 -7.06
CA GLN A 71 12.79 -10.36 -7.78
C GLN A 71 12.49 -11.67 -7.05
N LEU A 72 12.67 -11.69 -5.72
CA LEU A 72 12.39 -12.86 -4.91
C LEU A 72 10.91 -13.24 -4.93
N ALA A 73 10.03 -12.27 -4.73
CA ALA A 73 8.58 -12.48 -4.78
C ALA A 73 8.11 -13.03 -6.15
N ARG A 74 8.69 -12.54 -7.25
CA ARG A 74 8.41 -13.07 -8.60
C ARG A 74 8.88 -14.51 -8.77
N ARG A 75 10.04 -14.89 -8.22
CA ARG A 75 10.52 -16.28 -8.24
C ARG A 75 9.59 -17.22 -7.51
N GLU A 76 8.96 -16.74 -6.45
CA GLU A 76 7.94 -17.48 -5.69
C GLU A 76 6.55 -17.45 -6.33
N GLY A 77 6.42 -16.98 -7.55
CA GLY A 77 5.17 -17.00 -8.33
C GLY A 77 4.17 -15.90 -7.97
N LEU A 78 4.55 -14.91 -7.16
CA LEU A 78 3.66 -13.81 -6.82
C LEU A 78 3.55 -12.80 -7.99
N PRO A 79 2.34 -12.28 -8.29
CA PRO A 79 2.10 -11.32 -9.37
C PRO A 79 2.57 -9.92 -8.99
N VAL A 80 3.88 -9.70 -8.90
CA VAL A 80 4.46 -8.43 -8.43
C VAL A 80 4.61 -7.42 -9.55
N LYS A 81 4.16 -6.19 -9.31
CA LYS A 81 4.32 -5.00 -10.13
C LYS A 81 5.22 -3.98 -9.40
N GLU A 82 6.23 -3.49 -10.10
CA GLU A 82 7.07 -2.39 -9.60
C GLU A 82 6.30 -1.07 -9.67
N LEU A 83 6.30 -0.33 -8.57
CA LEU A 83 5.72 1.01 -8.48
C LEU A 83 6.86 2.04 -8.49
N ARG A 84 6.69 3.15 -9.21
CA ARG A 84 7.68 4.23 -9.24
C ARG A 84 7.38 5.24 -8.14
N ALA A 85 8.40 5.60 -7.37
CA ALA A 85 8.37 6.73 -6.45
C ALA A 85 8.79 8.00 -7.21
N ASP A 86 7.89 8.58 -7.99
CA ASP A 86 8.19 9.73 -8.86
C ASP A 86 7.70 11.07 -8.31
N ARG A 87 7.13 11.08 -7.10
CA ARG A 87 6.60 12.28 -6.45
C ARG A 87 6.99 12.33 -4.98
N ASP A 88 7.07 13.55 -4.42
CA ASP A 88 7.18 13.70 -2.98
C ASP A 88 5.92 13.18 -2.26
N LYS A 89 6.04 12.87 -0.96
CA LYS A 89 4.98 12.26 -0.16
C LYS A 89 3.68 13.08 -0.16
N VAL A 90 3.79 14.40 -0.02
CA VAL A 90 2.63 15.31 0.02
C VAL A 90 1.92 15.32 -1.34
N ALA A 91 2.67 15.46 -2.43
CA ALA A 91 2.11 15.44 -3.78
C ALA A 91 1.42 14.10 -4.10
N ARG A 92 1.94 12.98 -3.59
CA ARG A 92 1.34 11.64 -3.72
C ARG A 92 0.04 11.51 -2.93
N ALA A 93 -0.09 12.19 -1.78
CA ALA A 93 -1.27 12.14 -0.94
C ALA A 93 -2.45 13.00 -1.47
N TYR A 94 -2.24 13.98 -2.34
CA TYR A 94 -3.34 14.79 -2.88
C TYR A 94 -4.44 13.97 -3.57
N PRO A 95 -4.16 13.01 -4.47
CA PRO A 95 -5.20 12.17 -5.05
C PRO A 95 -5.97 11.34 -4.00
N LEU A 96 -5.29 10.91 -2.93
CA LEU A 96 -5.91 10.20 -1.82
C LEU A 96 -6.89 11.11 -1.09
N SER A 97 -6.49 12.33 -0.72
CA SER A 97 -7.36 13.32 -0.07
C SER A 97 -8.60 13.61 -0.92
N ALA A 98 -8.43 13.88 -2.22
CA ALA A 98 -9.53 14.14 -3.13
C ALA A 98 -10.52 12.96 -3.24
N LYS A 99 -10.03 11.71 -3.23
CA LYS A 99 -10.89 10.54 -3.23
C LYS A 99 -11.62 10.32 -1.90
N MET A 100 -10.98 10.63 -0.78
CA MET A 100 -11.62 10.59 0.54
C MET A 100 -12.73 11.63 0.64
N GLU A 101 -12.47 12.88 0.23
CA GLU A 101 -13.46 13.96 0.18
C GLU A 101 -14.67 13.59 -0.71
N ALA A 102 -14.41 12.94 -1.85
CA ALA A 102 -15.45 12.45 -2.73
C ALA A 102 -16.23 11.22 -2.19
N GLY A 103 -15.91 10.70 -1.00
CA GLY A 103 -16.54 9.51 -0.43
C GLY A 103 -16.28 8.22 -1.23
N LYS A 104 -15.13 8.12 -1.89
CA LYS A 104 -14.76 7.02 -2.78
C LYS A 104 -13.80 6.00 -2.15
N ILE A 105 -13.53 6.11 -0.86
CA ILE A 105 -12.73 5.17 -0.09
C ILE A 105 -13.51 4.70 1.11
N TYR A 106 -13.61 3.39 1.26
CA TYR A 106 -14.40 2.73 2.31
C TYR A 106 -13.50 1.93 3.22
N PHE A 107 -13.69 2.08 4.52
CA PHE A 107 -12.94 1.39 5.57
C PHE A 107 -13.85 0.53 6.43
N PRO A 108 -13.45 -0.69 6.79
CA PRO A 108 -14.20 -1.54 7.73
C PRO A 108 -13.99 -1.05 9.17
N ARG A 109 -15.03 -0.53 9.81
CA ARG A 109 -14.96 0.07 11.17
C ARG A 109 -14.52 -0.90 12.28
N GLN A 110 -14.71 -2.20 12.10
CA GLN A 110 -14.47 -3.21 13.13
C GLN A 110 -13.06 -3.82 13.11
N LYS A 111 -12.15 -3.31 12.29
CA LYS A 111 -10.78 -3.81 12.18
C LYS A 111 -9.86 -3.13 13.20
N VAL A 112 -9.04 -3.93 13.87
CA VAL A 112 -8.11 -3.47 14.92
C VAL A 112 -7.14 -2.40 14.40
N TRP A 113 -6.71 -2.49 13.14
CA TRP A 113 -5.79 -1.55 12.51
C TRP A 113 -6.41 -0.19 12.17
N TYR A 114 -7.76 -0.08 12.12
CA TYR A 114 -8.44 1.13 11.66
C TYR A 114 -8.09 2.37 12.49
N ALA A 115 -8.06 2.26 13.81
CA ALA A 115 -7.75 3.39 14.70
C ALA A 115 -6.34 3.96 14.48
N ASN A 116 -5.37 3.10 14.15
CA ASN A 116 -4.01 3.52 13.83
C ASN A 116 -3.95 4.25 12.48
N LEU A 117 -4.62 3.72 11.46
CA LEU A 117 -4.72 4.37 10.16
C LEU A 117 -5.40 5.73 10.27
N GLU A 118 -6.54 5.81 10.96
CA GLU A 118 -7.29 7.05 11.15
C GLU A 118 -6.42 8.14 11.80
N ARG A 119 -5.67 7.79 12.84
CA ARG A 119 -4.74 8.72 13.50
C ARG A 119 -3.68 9.23 12.54
N GLU A 120 -3.06 8.35 11.77
CA GLU A 120 -2.02 8.70 10.81
C GLU A 120 -2.57 9.62 9.69
N LEU A 121 -3.76 9.31 9.15
CA LEU A 121 -4.44 10.15 8.16
C LEU A 121 -4.76 11.55 8.70
N LEU A 122 -5.26 11.66 9.94
CA LEU A 122 -5.62 12.94 10.55
C LEU A 122 -4.39 13.80 10.91
N GLN A 123 -3.25 13.19 11.18
CA GLN A 123 -2.02 13.88 11.54
C GLN A 123 -1.11 14.17 10.34
N PHE A 124 -1.37 13.56 9.19
CA PHE A 124 -0.56 13.77 7.97
C PHE A 124 -0.58 15.25 7.53
N PRO A 125 0.56 15.85 7.13
CA PRO A 125 1.91 15.29 6.99
C PRO A 125 2.79 15.38 8.24
N ALA A 126 2.25 15.77 9.39
CA ALA A 126 3.00 15.99 10.63
C ALA A 126 3.06 14.74 11.55
N SER A 127 2.57 13.59 11.09
CA SER A 127 2.65 12.34 11.83
C SER A 127 4.09 11.85 11.96
N GLU A 128 4.41 11.17 13.06
CA GLU A 128 5.72 10.55 13.30
C GLU A 128 6.01 9.45 12.24
N HIS A 129 4.96 8.74 11.82
CA HIS A 129 4.99 7.73 10.77
C HIS A 129 3.88 8.04 9.75
N ASP A 130 4.16 7.81 8.48
CA ASP A 130 3.23 8.03 7.36
C ASP A 130 3.15 6.84 6.37
N ASP A 131 3.68 5.70 6.80
CA ASP A 131 3.82 4.49 5.98
C ASP A 131 2.46 3.95 5.48
N GLN A 132 1.41 4.06 6.31
CA GLN A 132 0.06 3.62 5.91
C GLN A 132 -0.58 4.60 4.92
N VAL A 133 -0.35 5.90 5.09
CA VAL A 133 -0.80 6.94 4.14
C VAL A 133 -0.12 6.72 2.79
N ASP A 134 1.19 6.46 2.77
CA ASP A 134 1.94 6.17 1.55
C ASP A 134 1.43 4.90 0.85
N ALA A 135 1.25 3.80 1.58
CA ALA A 135 0.72 2.57 1.01
C ALA A 135 -0.68 2.76 0.39
N LEU A 136 -1.55 3.54 1.05
CA LEU A 136 -2.90 3.84 0.56
C LEU A 136 -2.86 4.78 -0.66
N ALA A 137 -1.98 5.79 -0.65
CA ALA A 137 -1.78 6.70 -1.79
C ALA A 137 -1.32 5.95 -3.04
N TYR A 138 -0.47 4.93 -2.91
CA TYR A 138 -0.09 4.07 -4.03
C TYR A 138 -1.29 3.33 -4.64
N ILE A 139 -2.23 2.85 -3.83
CA ILE A 139 -3.47 2.22 -4.33
C ILE A 139 -4.26 3.22 -5.18
N VAL A 140 -4.45 4.44 -4.69
CA VAL A 140 -5.16 5.50 -5.41
C VAL A 140 -4.50 5.82 -6.75
N THR A 141 -3.17 5.91 -6.77
CA THR A 141 -2.40 6.15 -8.01
C THR A 141 -2.63 5.03 -9.04
N GLN A 142 -2.69 3.76 -8.61
CA GLN A 142 -2.97 2.65 -9.53
C GLN A 142 -4.39 2.70 -10.10
N VAL A 143 -5.36 3.25 -9.36
CA VAL A 143 -6.73 3.47 -9.87
C VAL A 143 -6.76 4.53 -10.97
N ALA A 144 -6.03 5.63 -10.79
CA ALA A 144 -5.92 6.68 -11.80
C ALA A 144 -5.32 6.16 -13.11
N ASN A 145 -4.20 5.43 -13.01
CA ASN A 145 -3.54 4.83 -14.17
C ASN A 145 -4.43 3.83 -14.93
N ARG A 146 -5.34 3.12 -14.24
CA ARG A 146 -6.25 2.16 -14.87
C ARG A 146 -7.28 2.83 -15.79
N LYS A 147 -7.66 4.08 -15.53
CA LYS A 147 -8.56 4.86 -16.41
C LYS A 147 -7.89 5.26 -17.72
N GLU A 148 -6.60 5.57 -17.70
CA GLU A 148 -5.84 5.92 -18.91
C GLU A 148 -5.73 4.75 -19.91
N TYR A 149 -5.60 3.50 -19.41
CA TYR A 149 -5.54 2.29 -20.25
C TYR A 149 -6.89 1.86 -20.85
N ARG A 150 -8.02 2.42 -20.41
CA ARG A 150 -9.36 2.11 -20.92
C ARG A 150 -9.88 3.12 -21.95
N ALA A 151 -9.12 4.17 -22.24
CA ALA A 151 -9.49 5.22 -23.19
C ALA A 151 -9.02 4.94 -24.65
N TYR A 152 -8.52 3.71 -24.92
CA TYR A 152 -8.09 3.27 -26.24
C TYR A 152 -8.84 2.01 -26.69
#